data_f642e5e5dd9e94b78d83f5d2b076aa68
#
_entry.id   f642e5e5dd9e94b78d83f5d2b076aa68
#
_cell.length_a   1.000
_cell.length_b   1.000
_cell.length_c   1.000
_cell.angle_alpha   90.00
_cell.angle_beta   90.00
_cell.angle_gamma   90.00
#
_symmetry.space_group_name_H-M   'P 1'
#
loop_
_entity.id
_entity.type
_entity.pdbx_description
1 polymer ?
#
loop_
_entity_poly.entity_id
_entity_poly.type
_entity_poly.pdbx_seq_one_letter_code
_entity_poly.pdbx_strand_id
1 'polypeptide(L)'
;MSIDIKLHKIDLPDDLELGNVIAVDGEFMGLNVKRDPLCLIQISTGNSDAHIIQLDRSNYNAPNLIKVLENDKIKKIFHYGRADLAHIKYYLKASTNNIQDTKIASKLARSYSDNHSLKTLIKEFKNIDISKQFQSSDFGGELNSAQLKYCANDVI
;
A
#
# COMPACT_ATOMS: atom_id res chain seq x y z
N MET A 1 -6.04 6.54 18.60
CA MET A 1 -5.96 5.07 18.61
C MET A 1 -4.54 4.68 18.24
N SER A 2 -3.97 3.67 18.91
CA SER A 2 -2.66 3.13 18.52
C SER A 2 -2.86 2.21 17.32
N ILE A 3 -2.01 2.36 16.30
CA ILE A 3 -1.99 1.48 15.13
C ILE A 3 -1.19 0.22 15.53
N ASP A 4 -1.73 -0.95 15.26
CA ASP A 4 -1.01 -2.23 15.39
C ASP A 4 -0.20 -2.49 14.12
N ILE A 5 1.09 -2.15 14.16
CA ILE A 5 2.00 -2.27 13.00
C ILE A 5 2.74 -3.60 13.08
N LYS A 6 2.58 -4.43 12.06
CA LYS A 6 3.24 -5.74 11.93
C LYS A 6 4.18 -5.74 10.72
N LEU A 7 5.47 -5.86 11.00
CA LEU A 7 6.48 -6.01 9.95
C LEU A 7 6.70 -7.49 9.62
N HIS A 8 6.46 -7.84 8.37
CA HIS A 8 6.73 -9.17 7.81
C HIS A 8 7.95 -9.11 6.90
N LYS A 9 8.83 -10.08 7.02
CA LYS A 9 9.98 -10.24 6.14
C LYS A 9 9.62 -11.22 5.03
N ILE A 10 9.91 -10.84 3.79
CA ILE A 10 9.77 -11.66 2.58
C ILE A 10 8.31 -11.81 2.14
N ASP A 11 7.42 -12.31 2.98
CA ASP A 11 6.03 -12.65 2.64
C ASP A 11 5.07 -12.48 3.83
N LEU A 12 3.79 -12.61 3.57
CA LEU A 12 2.75 -12.69 4.60
C LEU A 12 2.74 -14.09 5.27
N PRO A 13 2.29 -14.19 6.54
CA PRO A 13 2.03 -15.49 7.18
C PRO A 13 0.98 -16.32 6.41
N ASP A 14 1.11 -17.65 6.49
CA ASP A 14 0.26 -18.59 5.75
C ASP A 14 -1.24 -18.46 6.05
N ASP A 15 -1.60 -18.24 7.31
CA ASP A 15 -2.99 -18.27 7.79
C ASP A 15 -3.53 -16.88 8.15
N LEU A 16 -3.00 -15.82 7.53
CA LEU A 16 -3.45 -14.46 7.81
C LEU A 16 -4.80 -14.17 7.17
N GLU A 17 -5.82 -13.96 8.00
CA GLU A 17 -7.15 -13.55 7.56
C GLU A 17 -7.23 -12.03 7.41
N LEU A 18 -7.42 -11.56 6.17
CA LEU A 18 -7.50 -10.14 5.81
C LEU A 18 -8.94 -9.67 5.49
N GLY A 19 -9.92 -10.55 5.62
CA GLY A 19 -11.31 -10.23 5.28
C GLY A 19 -11.52 -10.03 3.77
N ASN A 20 -12.59 -9.30 3.40
CA ASN A 20 -13.02 -9.14 2.02
C ASN A 20 -12.62 -7.79 1.39
N VAL A 21 -12.08 -6.87 2.16
CA VAL A 21 -11.64 -5.54 1.73
C VAL A 21 -10.35 -5.18 2.42
N ILE A 22 -9.36 -4.78 1.64
CA ILE A 22 -8.06 -4.32 2.15
C ILE A 22 -7.66 -3.03 1.46
N ALA A 23 -7.02 -2.12 2.19
CA ALA A 23 -6.24 -1.03 1.60
C ALA A 23 -4.85 -1.54 1.26
N VAL A 24 -4.29 -1.10 0.14
CA VAL A 24 -2.96 -1.52 -0.33
C VAL A 24 -2.19 -0.30 -0.83
N ASP A 25 -0.94 -0.20 -0.46
CA ASP A 25 0.01 0.79 -0.95
C ASP A 25 1.38 0.15 -1.16
N GLY A 26 2.28 0.80 -1.89
CA GLY A 26 3.61 0.28 -2.18
C GLY A 26 4.70 1.35 -2.09
N GLU A 27 5.86 0.99 -1.56
CA GLU A 27 7.05 1.83 -1.57
C GLU A 27 8.10 1.26 -2.53
N PHE A 28 8.61 2.12 -3.38
CA PHE A 28 9.61 1.78 -4.39
C PHE A 28 10.66 2.88 -4.53
N MET A 29 11.82 2.54 -5.10
CA MET A 29 12.99 3.45 -5.17
C MET A 29 12.80 4.60 -6.19
N GLY A 30 11.64 4.71 -6.83
CA GLY A 30 11.27 5.73 -7.79
C GLY A 30 10.22 5.23 -8.78
N LEU A 31 9.83 6.06 -9.76
CA LEU A 31 8.68 5.80 -10.63
C LEU A 31 9.01 5.00 -11.91
N ASN A 32 10.28 4.77 -12.20
CA ASN A 32 10.67 3.96 -13.35
C ASN A 32 10.68 2.47 -12.96
N VAL A 33 9.63 1.76 -13.33
CA VAL A 33 9.42 0.36 -12.94
C VAL A 33 10.58 -0.59 -13.28
N LYS A 34 11.35 -0.30 -14.32
CA LYS A 34 12.49 -1.15 -14.74
C LYS A 34 13.77 -0.89 -13.92
N ARG A 35 13.94 0.33 -13.43
CA ARG A 35 15.13 0.79 -12.70
C ARG A 35 14.91 0.80 -11.19
N ASP A 36 13.70 1.18 -10.77
CA ASP A 36 13.41 1.52 -9.39
C ASP A 36 12.63 0.37 -8.72
N PRO A 37 13.30 -0.48 -7.92
CA PRO A 37 12.69 -1.70 -7.40
C PRO A 37 11.60 -1.43 -6.37
N LEU A 38 10.60 -2.33 -6.34
CA LEU A 38 9.60 -2.42 -5.29
C LEU A 38 10.25 -2.90 -3.99
N CYS A 39 10.08 -2.16 -2.91
CA CYS A 39 10.71 -2.46 -1.61
C CYS A 39 9.71 -3.02 -0.60
N LEU A 40 8.56 -2.35 -0.46
CA LEU A 40 7.53 -2.69 0.52
C LEU A 40 6.17 -2.78 -0.15
N ILE A 41 5.30 -3.60 0.42
CA ILE A 41 3.85 -3.53 0.25
C ILE A 41 3.22 -3.35 1.63
N GLN A 42 2.32 -2.39 1.75
CA GLN A 42 1.51 -2.17 2.95
C GLN A 42 0.10 -2.67 2.71
N ILE A 43 -0.48 -3.31 3.73
CA ILE A 43 -1.87 -3.77 3.72
C ILE A 43 -2.52 -3.42 5.05
N SER A 44 -3.78 -2.94 5.01
CA SER A 44 -4.62 -2.76 6.19
C SER A 44 -6.01 -3.34 5.93
N THR A 45 -6.60 -3.93 6.96
CA THR A 45 -8.00 -4.39 6.93
C THR A 45 -8.99 -3.30 7.35
N GLY A 46 -8.49 -2.11 7.74
CA GLY A 46 -9.29 -1.00 8.26
C GLY A 46 -9.60 -1.10 9.77
N ASN A 47 -9.06 -2.09 10.48
CA ASN A 47 -9.25 -2.30 11.92
C ASN A 47 -8.11 -1.72 12.77
N SER A 48 -7.52 -0.60 12.35
CA SER A 48 -6.34 0.02 12.97
C SER A 48 -5.10 -0.91 12.99
N ASP A 49 -5.03 -1.83 12.05
CA ASP A 49 -3.89 -2.70 11.78
C ASP A 49 -3.14 -2.24 10.53
N ALA A 50 -1.86 -2.48 10.48
CA ALA A 50 -1.06 -2.31 9.28
C ALA A 50 -0.02 -3.43 9.16
N HIS A 51 -0.12 -4.21 8.10
CA HIS A 51 0.87 -5.22 7.72
C HIS A 51 1.82 -4.62 6.71
N ILE A 52 3.09 -4.52 7.06
CA ILE A 52 4.16 -4.02 6.17
C ILE A 52 5.00 -5.21 5.75
N ILE A 53 5.02 -5.51 4.46
CA ILE A 53 5.75 -6.64 3.89
C ILE A 53 7.01 -6.10 3.25
N GLN A 54 8.18 -6.39 3.84
CA GLN A 54 9.47 -6.06 3.27
C GLN A 54 9.91 -7.19 2.34
N LEU A 55 9.88 -6.90 1.04
CA LEU A 55 10.16 -7.88 -0.01
C LEU A 55 11.64 -8.23 -0.11
N ASP A 56 11.93 -9.49 -0.43
CA ASP A 56 13.26 -9.91 -0.83
C ASP A 56 13.52 -9.51 -2.29
N ARG A 57 14.28 -8.45 -2.49
CA ARG A 57 14.58 -7.90 -3.82
C ARG A 57 15.50 -8.79 -4.68
N SER A 58 16.06 -9.86 -4.12
CA SER A 58 16.87 -10.81 -4.87
C SER A 58 16.03 -11.78 -5.72
N ASN A 59 14.83 -12.13 -5.25
CA ASN A 59 13.99 -13.13 -5.92
C ASN A 59 12.48 -12.80 -5.94
N TYR A 60 12.02 -11.86 -5.10
CA TYR A 60 10.60 -11.49 -4.99
C TYR A 60 9.65 -12.68 -4.74
N ASN A 61 10.10 -13.69 -4.00
CA ASN A 61 9.32 -14.87 -3.70
C ASN A 61 8.37 -14.61 -2.52
N ALA A 62 7.14 -14.18 -2.81
CA ALA A 62 6.10 -13.84 -1.82
C ALA A 62 4.75 -14.48 -2.20
N PRO A 63 4.63 -15.82 -2.16
CA PRO A 63 3.46 -16.54 -2.66
C PRO A 63 2.16 -16.20 -1.92
N ASN A 64 2.19 -15.95 -0.61
CA ASN A 64 1.00 -15.60 0.15
C ASN A 64 0.50 -14.18 -0.20
N LEU A 65 1.41 -13.22 -0.31
CA LEU A 65 1.07 -11.88 -0.78
C LEU A 65 0.50 -11.92 -2.20
N ILE A 66 1.11 -12.66 -3.12
CA ILE A 66 0.62 -12.83 -4.50
C ILE A 66 -0.78 -13.41 -4.48
N LYS A 67 -1.04 -14.46 -3.71
CA LYS A 67 -2.36 -15.08 -3.56
C LYS A 67 -3.42 -14.08 -3.08
N VAL A 68 -3.08 -13.20 -2.14
CA VAL A 68 -3.98 -12.13 -1.66
C VAL A 68 -4.26 -11.11 -2.77
N LEU A 69 -3.23 -10.65 -3.47
CA LEU A 69 -3.36 -9.66 -4.55
C LEU A 69 -4.18 -10.19 -5.74
N GLU A 70 -4.06 -11.47 -6.06
CA GLU A 70 -4.77 -12.11 -7.18
C GLU A 70 -6.19 -12.62 -6.81
N ASN A 71 -6.54 -12.66 -5.52
CA ASN A 71 -7.85 -13.14 -5.08
C ASN A 71 -8.96 -12.16 -5.48
N ASP A 72 -9.85 -12.56 -6.37
CA ASP A 72 -10.98 -11.77 -6.87
C ASP A 72 -12.07 -11.50 -5.81
N LYS A 73 -12.11 -12.30 -4.74
CA LYS A 73 -13.06 -12.14 -3.62
C LYS A 73 -12.62 -11.05 -2.64
N ILE A 74 -11.34 -10.66 -2.65
CA ILE A 74 -10.81 -9.59 -1.81
C ILE A 74 -10.74 -8.31 -2.64
N LYS A 75 -11.45 -7.26 -2.23
CA LYS A 75 -11.34 -5.93 -2.83
C LYS A 75 -10.05 -5.23 -2.36
N LYS A 76 -9.22 -4.78 -3.29
CA LYS A 76 -8.02 -3.99 -3.02
C LYS A 76 -8.30 -2.53 -3.31
N ILE A 77 -8.18 -1.70 -2.29
CA ILE A 77 -8.35 -0.26 -2.37
C ILE A 77 -6.97 0.39 -2.46
N PHE A 78 -6.74 1.15 -3.53
CA PHE A 78 -5.54 1.96 -3.73
C PHE A 78 -5.88 3.44 -3.73
N HIS A 79 -4.87 4.28 -3.52
CA HIS A 79 -4.98 5.71 -3.80
C HIS A 79 -4.01 6.11 -4.90
N TYR A 80 -4.49 6.22 -6.14
CA TYR A 80 -3.68 6.46 -7.34
C TYR A 80 -2.72 5.31 -7.65
N GLY A 81 -3.22 4.09 -7.54
CA GLY A 81 -2.46 2.83 -7.57
C GLY A 81 -1.82 2.45 -8.90
N ARG A 82 -1.77 3.34 -9.92
CA ARG A 82 -1.18 3.01 -11.23
C ARG A 82 0.29 2.58 -11.12
N ALA A 83 1.08 3.31 -10.33
CA ALA A 83 2.50 3.00 -10.14
C ALA A 83 2.68 1.71 -9.33
N ASP A 84 1.89 1.54 -8.26
CA ASP A 84 1.87 0.35 -7.42
C ASP A 84 1.59 -0.91 -8.24
N LEU A 85 0.51 -0.87 -9.02
CA LEU A 85 0.10 -1.98 -9.88
C LEU A 85 1.17 -2.33 -10.94
N ALA A 86 1.86 -1.32 -11.49
CA ALA A 86 2.95 -1.54 -12.44
C ALA A 86 4.15 -2.24 -11.77
N HIS A 87 4.55 -1.80 -10.56
CA HIS A 87 5.64 -2.41 -9.80
C HIS A 87 5.26 -3.82 -9.32
N ILE A 88 4.06 -4.02 -8.79
CA ILE A 88 3.53 -5.33 -8.39
C ILE A 88 3.58 -6.30 -9.59
N LYS A 89 3.06 -5.88 -10.74
CA LYS A 89 3.08 -6.72 -11.96
C LYS A 89 4.50 -7.04 -12.43
N TYR A 90 5.40 -6.05 -12.38
CA TYR A 90 6.77 -6.23 -12.89
C TYR A 90 7.61 -7.10 -11.96
N TYR A 91 7.59 -6.86 -10.65
CA TYR A 91 8.46 -7.53 -9.69
C TYR A 91 7.88 -8.82 -9.13
N LEU A 92 6.62 -8.79 -8.65
CA LEU A 92 5.95 -9.98 -8.09
C LEU A 92 5.32 -10.88 -9.16
N LYS A 93 5.23 -10.43 -10.42
CA LYS A 93 4.52 -11.11 -11.51
C LYS A 93 3.02 -11.34 -11.21
N ALA A 94 2.49 -10.68 -10.21
CA ALA A 94 1.11 -10.81 -9.79
C ALA A 94 0.16 -10.01 -10.69
N SER A 95 -1.00 -10.59 -10.97
CA SER A 95 -2.13 -9.93 -11.64
C SER A 95 -3.16 -9.53 -10.60
N THR A 96 -3.03 -8.32 -10.06
CA THR A 96 -3.95 -7.82 -9.03
C THR A 96 -5.37 -7.70 -9.58
N ASN A 97 -6.33 -8.31 -8.88
CA ASN A 97 -7.75 -8.34 -9.25
C ASN A 97 -8.61 -7.57 -8.25
N ASN A 98 -9.86 -7.24 -8.64
CA ASN A 98 -10.86 -6.56 -7.81
C ASN A 98 -10.33 -5.27 -7.18
N ILE A 99 -9.91 -4.33 -8.04
CA ILE A 99 -9.26 -3.07 -7.68
C ILE A 99 -10.28 -1.94 -7.62
N GLN A 100 -10.16 -1.09 -6.59
CA GLN A 100 -10.82 0.21 -6.50
C GLN A 100 -9.80 1.30 -6.20
N ASP A 101 -9.88 2.43 -6.91
CA ASP A 101 -8.96 3.57 -6.72
C ASP A 101 -9.71 4.77 -6.16
N THR A 102 -9.33 5.21 -4.96
CA THR A 102 -9.99 6.32 -4.25
C THR A 102 -9.71 7.68 -4.87
N LYS A 103 -8.56 7.87 -5.54
CA LYS A 103 -8.28 9.13 -6.26
C LYS A 103 -9.14 9.26 -7.52
N ILE A 104 -9.33 8.17 -8.25
CA ILE A 104 -10.23 8.15 -9.42
C ILE A 104 -11.67 8.39 -8.96
N ALA A 105 -12.12 7.68 -7.93
CA ALA A 105 -13.44 7.88 -7.34
C ALA A 105 -13.65 9.34 -6.90
N SER A 106 -12.64 9.93 -6.22
CA SER A 106 -12.68 11.34 -5.82
C SER A 106 -12.81 12.29 -7.02
N LYS A 107 -12.06 12.05 -8.09
CA LYS A 107 -12.17 12.89 -9.31
C LYS A 107 -13.55 12.82 -9.96
N LEU A 108 -14.18 11.67 -9.93
CA LEU A 108 -15.52 11.48 -10.50
C LEU A 108 -16.61 12.13 -9.62
N ALA A 109 -16.50 11.99 -8.29
CA ALA A 109 -17.54 12.44 -7.36
C ALA A 109 -17.38 13.90 -6.89
N ARG A 110 -16.13 14.42 -6.86
CA ARG A 110 -15.80 15.74 -6.30
C ARG A 110 -15.36 16.70 -7.41
N SER A 111 -16.24 16.94 -8.38
CA SER A 111 -15.98 17.83 -9.51
C SER A 111 -15.77 19.32 -9.11
N TYR A 112 -16.09 19.67 -7.87
CA TYR A 112 -15.92 20.99 -7.28
C TYR A 112 -14.50 21.28 -6.77
N SER A 113 -13.59 20.30 -6.80
CA SER A 113 -12.23 20.41 -6.24
C SER A 113 -11.18 19.86 -7.21
N ASP A 114 -10.07 20.55 -7.35
CA ASP A 114 -8.90 20.08 -8.10
C ASP A 114 -7.93 19.26 -7.23
N ASN A 115 -8.16 19.21 -5.91
CA ASN A 115 -7.29 18.52 -4.97
C ASN A 115 -7.85 17.16 -4.55
N HIS A 116 -7.23 16.10 -5.06
CA HIS A 116 -7.60 14.70 -4.83
C HIS A 116 -6.47 13.90 -4.18
N SER A 117 -5.57 14.54 -3.43
CA SER A 117 -4.51 13.84 -2.71
C SER A 117 -5.08 13.07 -1.51
N LEU A 118 -4.44 11.96 -1.12
CA LEU A 118 -4.84 11.18 0.06
C LEU A 118 -4.93 12.08 1.30
N LYS A 119 -3.93 12.92 1.53
CA LYS A 119 -3.92 13.90 2.63
C LYS A 119 -5.16 14.78 2.63
N THR A 120 -5.56 15.30 1.47
CA THR A 120 -6.75 16.14 1.35
C THR A 120 -8.03 15.38 1.69
N LEU A 121 -8.17 14.16 1.17
CA LEU A 121 -9.34 13.33 1.44
C LEU A 121 -9.45 12.95 2.92
N ILE A 122 -8.35 12.53 3.53
CA ILE A 122 -8.31 12.20 4.96
C ILE A 122 -8.64 13.43 5.81
N LYS A 123 -8.09 14.62 5.47
CA LYS A 123 -8.43 15.85 6.18
C LYS A 123 -9.90 16.20 6.05
N GLU A 124 -10.48 16.08 4.85
CA GLU A 124 -11.89 16.41 4.59
C GLU A 124 -12.85 15.43 5.26
N PHE A 125 -12.60 14.11 5.17
CA PHE A 125 -13.55 13.10 5.65
C PHE A 125 -13.32 12.65 7.10
N LYS A 126 -12.10 12.72 7.59
CA LYS A 126 -11.74 12.27 8.94
C LYS A 126 -11.28 13.40 9.86
N ASN A 127 -11.03 14.59 9.34
CA ASN A 127 -10.44 15.73 10.05
C ASN A 127 -9.06 15.40 10.68
N ILE A 128 -8.29 14.53 10.03
CA ILE A 128 -6.94 14.11 10.45
C ILE A 128 -5.91 14.71 9.51
N ASP A 129 -4.81 15.22 10.05
CA ASP A 129 -3.65 15.66 9.29
C ASP A 129 -2.60 14.55 9.24
N ILE A 130 -2.24 14.09 8.03
CA ILE A 130 -1.15 13.13 7.82
C ILE A 130 0.11 13.84 7.32
N SER A 131 1.28 13.37 7.81
CA SER A 131 2.59 13.89 7.42
C SER A 131 3.07 13.19 6.15
N LYS A 132 3.74 13.96 5.25
CA LYS A 132 4.46 13.42 4.09
C LYS A 132 5.98 13.37 4.28
N GLN A 133 6.45 13.45 5.51
CA GLN A 133 7.86 13.68 5.84
C GLN A 133 8.82 12.60 5.33
N PHE A 134 8.34 11.38 5.11
CA PHE A 134 9.15 10.23 4.68
C PHE A 134 8.90 9.79 3.23
N GLN A 135 8.14 10.54 2.44
CA GLN A 135 7.80 10.18 1.05
C GLN A 135 9.03 9.89 0.16
N SER A 136 10.20 10.44 0.48
CA SER A 136 11.46 10.25 -0.26
C SER A 136 12.49 9.46 0.55
N SER A 137 12.07 8.67 1.53
CA SER A 137 12.95 7.82 2.34
C SER A 137 13.50 6.62 1.55
N ASP A 138 14.65 6.12 1.97
CA ASP A 138 15.13 4.82 1.51
C ASP A 138 14.38 3.69 2.25
N PHE A 139 13.48 3.04 1.55
CA PHE A 139 12.72 1.88 2.04
C PHE A 139 13.40 0.54 1.70
N GLY A 140 14.55 0.57 1.05
CA GLY A 140 15.28 -0.63 0.63
C GLY A 140 16.19 -1.25 1.69
N GLY A 141 16.44 -0.52 2.81
CA GLY A 141 17.31 -0.93 3.90
C GLY A 141 16.55 -1.33 5.18
N GLU A 142 17.23 -1.20 6.33
CA GLU A 142 16.57 -1.37 7.64
C GLU A 142 15.55 -0.25 7.88
N LEU A 143 14.35 -0.64 8.30
CA LEU A 143 13.27 0.29 8.56
C LEU A 143 13.26 0.73 10.02
N ASN A 144 13.22 2.03 10.26
CA ASN A 144 13.03 2.59 11.60
C ASN A 144 11.53 2.74 11.92
N SER A 145 11.22 2.97 13.20
CA SER A 145 9.84 3.09 13.68
C SER A 145 9.06 4.24 13.04
N ALA A 146 9.74 5.33 12.66
CA ALA A 146 9.10 6.47 12.00
C ALA A 146 8.71 6.15 10.54
N GLN A 147 9.55 5.41 9.81
CA GLN A 147 9.23 4.91 8.47
C GLN A 147 8.07 3.91 8.50
N LEU A 148 8.08 2.96 9.46
CA LEU A 148 6.98 2.00 9.64
C LEU A 148 5.65 2.72 9.92
N LYS A 149 5.66 3.75 10.78
CA LYS A 149 4.48 4.56 11.07
C LYS A 149 4.01 5.36 9.85
N TYR A 150 4.95 5.88 9.05
CA TYR A 150 4.61 6.56 7.79
C TYR A 150 3.89 5.60 6.84
N CYS A 151 4.47 4.43 6.55
CA CYS A 151 3.88 3.42 5.68
C CYS A 151 2.50 2.95 6.18
N ALA A 152 2.33 2.79 7.50
CA ALA A 152 1.05 2.42 8.09
C ALA A 152 -0.03 3.50 7.85
N ASN A 153 0.33 4.79 7.90
CA ASN A 153 -0.62 5.88 7.72
C ASN A 153 -1.20 5.97 6.29
N ASP A 154 -0.54 5.39 5.29
CA ASP A 154 -1.00 5.44 3.91
C ASP A 154 -2.08 4.39 3.61
N VAL A 155 -2.32 3.43 4.51
CA VAL A 155 -3.31 2.35 4.34
C VAL A 155 -4.41 2.26 5.41
N ILE A 156 -4.36 3.11 6.48
CA ILE A 156 -5.32 3.07 7.61
C ILE A 156 -6.53 3.98 7.42
#